data_1f8f83d4844b6b5d008b86bfbb555942
#
_entry.id   1f8f83d4844b6b5d008b86bfbb555942
#
_cell.length_a   1.000
_cell.length_b   1.000
_cell.length_c   1.000
_cell.angle_alpha   90.00
_cell.angle_beta   90.00
_cell.angle_gamma   90.00
#
_symmetry.space_group_name_H-M   'P 1'
#
loop_
_entity.id
_entity.type
_entity.pdbx_description
1 polymer ?
#
loop_
_entity_poly.entity_id
_entity_poly.type
_entity_poly.pdbx_seq_one_letter_code
_entity_poly.pdbx_strand_id
1 'polypeptide(L)'
;MEEIFARLYDMTAFSNIIADPSFLVMYAIAFILLYLGIKKHYEPLLLVPIAFGVLIANFPGGEMGVIQADQDGMVLVNGVMKNIWEMPLHEIAHDLGLMNFIYYMLIKTGFLPPIIFMGVGALTDFGPMLRTLHLSIFGAAAQLGIFTVLLCAVMIGFTPQEAGALGIIGGADGPTAIFTTIKLAPHLLGPIAIAAYSYMALVPVIIPLVVKLLCSKKELMINMKEQEKLYPS
;
A
#
# COMPACT_ATOMS: atom_id res chain seq x y z
N MET A 1 -34.68 -28.08 17.42
CA MET A 1 -33.59 -27.33 18.09
C MET A 1 -32.27 -27.51 17.37
N GLU A 2 -31.89 -28.74 17.06
CA GLU A 2 -30.63 -29.00 16.29
C GLU A 2 -30.57 -28.29 14.93
N GLU A 3 -31.68 -28.28 14.19
CA GLU A 3 -31.73 -27.53 12.91
C GLU A 3 -31.56 -26.03 13.07
N ILE A 4 -32.03 -25.44 14.15
CA ILE A 4 -31.87 -24.00 14.43
C ILE A 4 -30.43 -23.72 14.78
N PHE A 5 -29.78 -24.56 15.58
CA PHE A 5 -28.36 -24.42 15.90
C PHE A 5 -27.48 -24.63 14.68
N ALA A 6 -27.79 -25.60 13.81
CA ALA A 6 -27.08 -25.80 12.56
C ALA A 6 -27.17 -24.57 11.63
N ARG A 7 -28.37 -24.03 11.44
CA ARG A 7 -28.58 -22.81 10.65
C ARG A 7 -27.87 -21.60 11.26
N LEU A 8 -27.91 -21.45 12.58
CA LEU A 8 -27.14 -20.38 13.24
C LEU A 8 -25.66 -20.56 13.09
N TYR A 9 -25.16 -21.79 13.16
CA TYR A 9 -23.73 -22.06 12.92
C TYR A 9 -23.31 -21.76 11.46
N ASP A 10 -24.14 -22.16 10.49
CA ASP A 10 -23.90 -21.87 9.06
C ASP A 10 -23.98 -20.36 8.74
N MET A 11 -24.71 -19.58 9.55
CA MET A 11 -24.72 -18.12 9.43
C MET A 11 -23.50 -17.46 10.09
N THR A 12 -22.69 -18.21 10.84
CA THR A 12 -21.47 -17.68 11.43
C THR A 12 -20.28 -17.92 10.51
N ALA A 13 -19.22 -17.12 10.69
CA ALA A 13 -17.98 -17.29 9.95
C ALA A 13 -17.10 -18.47 10.46
N PHE A 14 -17.55 -19.23 11.47
CA PHE A 14 -16.74 -20.29 12.08
C PHE A 14 -16.43 -21.42 11.12
N SER A 15 -17.40 -21.84 10.29
CA SER A 15 -17.19 -22.87 9.27
C SER A 15 -16.07 -22.47 8.28
N ASN A 16 -16.06 -21.20 7.86
CA ASN A 16 -15.07 -20.68 6.91
C ASN A 16 -13.68 -20.57 7.56
N ILE A 17 -13.59 -20.18 8.83
CA ILE A 17 -12.32 -20.14 9.58
C ILE A 17 -11.73 -21.54 9.78
N ILE A 18 -12.59 -22.54 10.03
CA ILE A 18 -12.13 -23.94 10.18
C ILE A 18 -11.67 -24.50 8.83
N ALA A 19 -12.35 -24.15 7.74
CA ALA A 19 -11.98 -24.57 6.39
C ALA A 19 -10.66 -23.93 5.92
N ASP A 20 -10.43 -22.66 6.27
CA ASP A 20 -9.22 -21.93 5.92
C ASP A 20 -8.68 -21.14 7.13
N PRO A 21 -7.74 -21.71 7.90
CA PRO A 21 -7.14 -21.02 9.05
C PRO A 21 -6.29 -19.80 8.68
N SER A 22 -6.00 -19.54 7.40
CA SER A 22 -5.23 -18.37 6.96
C SER A 22 -5.91 -17.06 7.33
N PHE A 23 -7.24 -17.04 7.47
CA PHE A 23 -7.98 -15.87 7.97
C PHE A 23 -7.48 -15.40 9.34
N LEU A 24 -7.15 -16.33 10.25
CA LEU A 24 -6.63 -15.97 11.58
C LEU A 24 -5.25 -15.30 11.50
N VAL A 25 -4.41 -15.77 10.57
CA VAL A 25 -3.09 -15.16 10.32
C VAL A 25 -3.27 -13.73 9.79
N MET A 26 -4.18 -13.53 8.83
CA MET A 26 -4.46 -12.21 8.28
C MET A 26 -5.05 -11.26 9.32
N TYR A 27 -5.90 -11.74 10.20
CA TYR A 27 -6.40 -10.97 11.33
C TYR A 27 -5.30 -10.59 12.32
N ALA A 28 -4.39 -11.53 12.65
CA ALA A 28 -3.27 -11.23 13.50
C ALA A 28 -2.38 -10.13 12.89
N ILE A 29 -2.11 -10.20 11.58
CA ILE A 29 -1.38 -9.16 10.84
C ILE A 29 -2.11 -7.82 10.93
N ALA A 30 -3.42 -7.80 10.65
CA ALA A 30 -4.21 -6.57 10.72
C ALA A 30 -4.21 -5.94 12.11
N PHE A 31 -4.37 -6.73 13.18
CA PHE A 31 -4.31 -6.22 14.55
C PHE A 31 -2.91 -5.74 14.94
N ILE A 32 -1.84 -6.37 14.46
CA ILE A 32 -0.48 -5.88 14.64
C ILE A 32 -0.30 -4.52 13.96
N LEU A 33 -0.76 -4.36 12.71
CA LEU A 33 -0.71 -3.08 11.99
C LEU A 33 -1.51 -1.99 12.72
N LEU A 34 -2.71 -2.30 13.22
CA LEU A 34 -3.51 -1.38 14.04
C LEU A 34 -2.78 -0.97 15.32
N TYR A 35 -2.18 -1.94 16.02
CA TYR A 35 -1.39 -1.65 17.22
C TYR A 35 -0.20 -0.73 16.92
N LEU A 36 0.53 -1.00 15.85
CA LEU A 36 1.66 -0.17 15.41
C LEU A 36 1.21 1.23 15.02
N GLY A 37 0.12 1.36 14.27
CA GLY A 37 -0.42 2.66 13.86
C GLY A 37 -0.98 3.46 15.02
N ILE A 38 -1.83 2.87 15.86
CA ILE A 38 -2.56 3.58 16.93
C ILE A 38 -1.69 3.76 18.17
N LYS A 39 -1.04 2.68 18.65
CA LYS A 39 -0.33 2.71 19.94
C LYS A 39 1.12 3.18 19.80
N LYS A 40 1.79 2.83 18.70
CA LYS A 40 3.18 3.20 18.45
C LYS A 40 3.32 4.45 17.59
N HIS A 41 2.23 4.95 17.05
CA HIS A 41 2.18 6.12 16.15
C HIS A 41 3.08 5.98 14.91
N TYR A 42 3.23 4.75 14.38
CA TYR A 42 3.95 4.49 13.15
C TYR A 42 3.01 4.77 11.97
N GLU A 43 3.19 5.92 11.33
CA GLU A 43 2.41 6.33 10.16
C GLU A 43 0.91 5.99 10.26
N PRO A 44 0.17 6.53 11.28
CA PRO A 44 -1.20 6.13 11.53
C PRO A 44 -2.14 6.44 10.37
N LEU A 45 -1.84 7.46 9.56
CA LEU A 45 -2.61 7.82 8.36
C LEU A 45 -2.55 6.76 7.26
N LEU A 46 -1.54 5.90 7.28
CA LEU A 46 -1.38 4.80 6.33
C LEU A 46 -1.74 3.45 6.97
N LEU A 47 -1.16 3.13 8.13
CA LEU A 47 -1.32 1.80 8.74
C LEU A 47 -2.76 1.51 9.13
N VAL A 48 -3.49 2.48 9.68
CA VAL A 48 -4.86 2.25 10.14
C VAL A 48 -5.80 1.93 8.98
N PRO A 49 -5.84 2.71 7.88
CA PRO A 49 -6.65 2.37 6.71
C PRO A 49 -6.24 1.04 6.05
N ILE A 50 -4.94 0.75 5.95
CA ILE A 50 -4.45 -0.52 5.39
C ILE A 50 -4.92 -1.70 6.24
N ALA A 51 -4.74 -1.63 7.56
CA ALA A 51 -5.17 -2.68 8.47
C ALA A 51 -6.68 -2.90 8.42
N PHE A 52 -7.46 -1.82 8.32
CA PHE A 52 -8.89 -1.90 8.15
C PHE A 52 -9.27 -2.56 6.81
N GLY A 53 -8.58 -2.20 5.72
CA GLY A 53 -8.74 -2.86 4.42
C GLY A 53 -8.43 -4.36 4.48
N VAL A 54 -7.36 -4.75 5.19
CA VAL A 54 -7.01 -6.17 5.41
C VAL A 54 -8.10 -6.90 6.18
N LEU A 55 -8.68 -6.29 7.23
CA LEU A 55 -9.79 -6.88 7.98
C LEU A 55 -11.03 -7.12 7.10
N ILE A 56 -11.42 -6.12 6.29
CA ILE A 56 -12.59 -6.24 5.41
C ILE A 56 -12.33 -7.27 4.32
N ALA A 57 -11.18 -7.21 3.65
CA ALA A 57 -10.87 -8.10 2.55
C ALA A 57 -10.77 -9.57 2.96
N ASN A 58 -10.40 -9.84 4.23
CA ASN A 58 -10.28 -11.18 4.80
C ASN A 58 -11.44 -11.53 5.72
N PHE A 59 -12.60 -10.88 5.57
CA PHE A 59 -13.78 -11.24 6.36
C PHE A 59 -14.31 -12.60 5.92
N PRO A 60 -14.30 -13.64 6.79
CA PRO A 60 -14.66 -14.99 6.40
C PRO A 60 -16.11 -15.07 5.91
N GLY A 61 -16.31 -15.59 4.70
CA GLY A 61 -17.63 -15.68 4.06
C GLY A 61 -18.18 -14.35 3.53
N GLY A 62 -17.42 -13.25 3.64
CA GLY A 62 -17.86 -11.94 3.17
C GLY A 62 -17.56 -11.64 1.70
N GLU A 63 -16.59 -12.34 1.12
CA GLU A 63 -16.13 -12.15 -0.27
C GLU A 63 -15.90 -10.66 -0.64
N MET A 64 -15.49 -9.86 0.35
CA MET A 64 -15.34 -8.41 0.21
C MET A 64 -13.95 -8.00 -0.30
N GLY A 65 -13.09 -8.94 -0.64
CA GLY A 65 -11.79 -8.69 -1.25
C GLY A 65 -11.93 -8.12 -2.66
N VAL A 66 -10.97 -7.29 -3.06
CA VAL A 66 -10.89 -6.83 -4.45
C VAL A 66 -10.32 -7.94 -5.31
N ILE A 67 -11.05 -8.35 -6.33
CA ILE A 67 -10.62 -9.36 -7.30
C ILE A 67 -9.54 -8.73 -8.18
N GLN A 68 -8.36 -9.36 -8.20
CA GLN A 68 -7.27 -8.95 -9.07
C GLN A 68 -7.45 -9.60 -10.45
N ALA A 69 -7.38 -8.78 -11.49
CA ALA A 69 -7.30 -9.30 -12.84
C ALA A 69 -5.95 -9.96 -13.11
N ASP A 70 -5.91 -10.94 -13.98
CA ASP A 70 -4.67 -11.51 -14.48
C ASP A 70 -3.90 -10.52 -15.39
N GLN A 71 -2.80 -10.96 -15.99
CA GLN A 71 -1.96 -10.11 -16.85
C GLN A 71 -2.72 -9.57 -18.07
N ASP A 72 -3.71 -10.31 -18.56
CA ASP A 72 -4.54 -9.92 -19.69
C ASP A 72 -5.78 -9.11 -19.29
N GLY A 73 -5.92 -8.81 -18.00
CA GLY A 73 -7.07 -8.08 -17.46
C GLY A 73 -8.32 -8.94 -17.29
N MET A 74 -8.17 -10.26 -17.33
CA MET A 74 -9.29 -11.19 -17.23
C MET A 74 -9.62 -11.51 -15.77
N VAL A 75 -10.90 -11.61 -15.47
CA VAL A 75 -11.44 -12.05 -14.18
C VAL A 75 -12.52 -13.10 -14.39
N LEU A 76 -12.62 -14.04 -13.48
CA LEU A 76 -13.69 -15.04 -13.51
C LEU A 76 -14.95 -14.45 -12.85
N VAL A 77 -16.00 -14.22 -13.63
CA VAL A 77 -17.29 -13.67 -13.16
C VAL A 77 -18.38 -14.68 -13.49
N ASN A 78 -19.03 -15.21 -12.48
CA ASN A 78 -20.12 -16.20 -12.64
C ASN A 78 -19.74 -17.39 -13.56
N GLY A 79 -18.47 -17.86 -13.49
CA GLY A 79 -17.98 -18.96 -14.29
C GLY A 79 -17.58 -18.60 -15.73
N VAL A 80 -17.60 -17.33 -16.10
CA VAL A 80 -17.19 -16.81 -17.41
C VAL A 80 -16.00 -15.87 -17.24
N MET A 81 -14.96 -16.03 -18.06
CA MET A 81 -13.84 -15.11 -18.12
C MET A 81 -14.26 -13.81 -18.82
N LYS A 82 -14.17 -12.69 -18.13
CA LYS A 82 -14.49 -11.35 -18.64
C LYS A 82 -13.29 -10.42 -18.47
N ASN A 83 -13.09 -9.52 -19.42
CA ASN A 83 -12.08 -8.47 -19.27
C ASN A 83 -12.62 -7.36 -18.38
N ILE A 84 -12.04 -7.21 -17.18
CA ILE A 84 -12.50 -6.22 -16.18
C ILE A 84 -12.39 -4.77 -16.69
N TRP A 85 -11.43 -4.51 -17.57
CA TRP A 85 -11.23 -3.16 -18.12
C TRP A 85 -12.32 -2.77 -19.15
N GLU A 86 -12.96 -3.75 -19.76
CA GLU A 86 -14.06 -3.54 -20.72
C GLU A 86 -15.43 -3.58 -20.04
N MET A 87 -15.53 -4.21 -18.84
CA MET A 87 -16.78 -4.28 -18.10
C MET A 87 -17.30 -2.89 -17.72
N PRO A 88 -18.59 -2.60 -17.92
CA PRO A 88 -19.23 -1.37 -17.41
C PRO A 88 -19.19 -1.35 -15.87
N LEU A 89 -19.03 -0.17 -15.26
CA LEU A 89 -18.95 -0.03 -13.81
C LEU A 89 -20.19 -0.56 -13.07
N HIS A 90 -21.37 -0.46 -13.65
CA HIS A 90 -22.60 -0.98 -13.04
C HIS A 90 -22.62 -2.52 -12.97
N GLU A 91 -22.04 -3.18 -13.98
CA GLU A 91 -21.89 -4.63 -14.00
C GLU A 91 -20.86 -5.09 -12.95
N ILE A 92 -19.75 -4.35 -12.83
CA ILE A 92 -18.76 -4.59 -11.74
C ILE A 92 -19.43 -4.46 -10.36
N ALA A 93 -20.28 -3.46 -10.16
CA ALA A 93 -21.00 -3.26 -8.91
C ALA A 93 -21.95 -4.42 -8.59
N HIS A 94 -22.65 -4.92 -9.60
CA HIS A 94 -23.64 -5.98 -9.46
C HIS A 94 -23.01 -7.37 -9.28
N ASP A 95 -22.01 -7.68 -10.12
CA ASP A 95 -21.44 -9.03 -10.18
C ASP A 95 -20.28 -9.25 -9.19
N LEU A 96 -19.50 -8.20 -8.91
CA LEU A 96 -18.30 -8.28 -8.08
C LEU A 96 -18.42 -7.52 -6.73
N GLY A 97 -19.51 -6.81 -6.52
CA GLY A 97 -19.81 -6.12 -5.28
C GLY A 97 -19.19 -4.73 -5.15
N LEU A 98 -19.59 -4.06 -4.03
CA LEU A 98 -19.31 -2.64 -3.79
C LEU A 98 -17.81 -2.32 -3.73
N MET A 99 -16.99 -3.16 -3.09
CA MET A 99 -15.56 -2.90 -2.95
C MET A 99 -14.84 -2.92 -4.29
N ASN A 100 -15.19 -3.88 -5.15
CA ASN A 100 -14.68 -3.93 -6.52
C ASN A 100 -15.15 -2.73 -7.34
N PHE A 101 -16.39 -2.32 -7.18
CA PHE A 101 -16.91 -1.11 -7.84
C PHE A 101 -16.11 0.14 -7.48
N ILE A 102 -15.89 0.40 -6.18
CA ILE A 102 -15.12 1.55 -5.70
C ILE A 102 -13.68 1.49 -6.24
N TYR A 103 -13.04 0.33 -6.13
CA TYR A 103 -11.66 0.13 -6.58
C TYR A 103 -11.51 0.40 -8.08
N TYR A 104 -12.29 -0.29 -8.90
CA TYR A 104 -12.18 -0.13 -10.35
C TYR A 104 -12.67 1.22 -10.85
N MET A 105 -13.68 1.83 -10.21
CA MET A 105 -14.11 3.18 -10.52
C MET A 105 -12.95 4.18 -10.33
N LEU A 106 -12.26 4.14 -9.20
CA LEU A 106 -11.16 5.06 -8.90
C LEU A 106 -9.94 4.83 -9.80
N ILE A 107 -9.66 3.58 -10.16
CA ILE A 107 -8.51 3.21 -10.98
C ILE A 107 -8.80 3.43 -12.47
N LYS A 108 -9.94 2.95 -13.00
CA LYS A 108 -10.32 3.08 -14.42
C LYS A 108 -10.46 4.54 -14.86
N THR A 109 -11.00 5.39 -14.02
CA THR A 109 -11.14 6.82 -14.32
C THR A 109 -9.81 7.58 -14.23
N GLY A 110 -8.76 6.98 -13.66
CA GLY A 110 -7.50 7.65 -13.41
C GLY A 110 -7.58 8.80 -12.39
N PHE A 111 -8.69 8.89 -11.65
CA PHE A 111 -8.94 9.99 -10.71
C PHE A 111 -8.18 9.83 -9.38
N LEU A 112 -7.89 8.58 -9.01
CA LEU A 112 -7.21 8.27 -7.75
C LEU A 112 -5.83 8.94 -7.62
N PRO A 113 -4.89 8.83 -8.60
CA PRO A 113 -3.55 9.38 -8.44
C PRO A 113 -3.52 10.89 -8.23
N PRO A 114 -4.23 11.72 -9.01
CA PRO A 114 -4.29 13.17 -8.78
C PRO A 114 -4.78 13.55 -7.39
N ILE A 115 -5.80 12.88 -6.86
CA ILE A 115 -6.32 13.14 -5.51
C ILE A 115 -5.26 12.80 -4.46
N ILE A 116 -4.58 11.65 -4.60
CA ILE A 116 -3.55 11.23 -3.65
C ILE A 116 -2.40 12.25 -3.66
N PHE A 117 -1.90 12.65 -4.82
CA PHE A 117 -0.85 13.67 -4.93
C PHE A 117 -1.26 15.02 -4.35
N MET A 118 -2.49 15.43 -4.58
CA MET A 118 -3.02 16.66 -3.99
C MET A 118 -3.06 16.56 -2.46
N GLY A 119 -3.50 15.42 -1.91
CA GLY A 119 -3.53 15.19 -0.47
C GLY A 119 -2.13 15.18 0.15
N VAL A 120 -1.19 14.47 -0.45
CA VAL A 120 0.21 14.42 0.01
C VAL A 120 0.84 15.82 -0.07
N GLY A 121 0.62 16.55 -1.17
CA GLY A 121 1.11 17.92 -1.32
C GLY A 121 0.56 18.88 -0.26
N ALA A 122 -0.71 18.73 0.10
CA ALA A 122 -1.35 19.55 1.13
C ALA A 122 -0.82 19.25 2.56
N LEU A 123 -0.37 18.01 2.81
CA LEU A 123 0.18 17.59 4.11
C LEU A 123 1.68 17.84 4.24
N THR A 124 2.38 18.10 3.13
CA THR A 124 3.84 18.24 3.11
C THR A 124 4.26 19.64 3.53
N ASP A 125 5.11 19.74 4.56
CA ASP A 125 5.79 21.00 4.92
C ASP A 125 7.08 21.16 4.10
N PHE A 126 7.02 21.98 3.06
CA PHE A 126 8.17 22.30 2.22
C PHE A 126 9.13 23.34 2.83
N GLY A 127 8.77 23.95 3.97
CA GLY A 127 9.56 25.01 4.61
C GLY A 127 11.03 24.65 4.83
N PRO A 128 11.38 23.52 5.45
CA PRO A 128 12.77 23.10 5.67
C PRO A 128 13.57 22.95 4.39
N MET A 129 12.97 22.36 3.34
CA MET A 129 13.63 22.16 2.05
C MET A 129 13.91 23.49 1.32
N LEU A 130 12.95 24.43 1.35
CA LEU A 130 13.11 25.74 0.71
C LEU A 130 14.15 26.62 1.42
N ARG A 131 14.37 26.41 2.72
CA ARG A 131 15.39 27.14 3.50
C ARG A 131 16.80 26.61 3.24
N THR A 132 16.93 25.33 2.99
CA THR A 132 18.22 24.63 2.83
C THR A 132 18.20 23.74 1.61
N LEU A 133 18.53 24.33 0.46
CA LEU A 133 18.57 23.61 -0.83
C LEU A 133 19.53 22.41 -0.84
N HIS A 134 20.53 22.39 0.05
CA HIS A 134 21.43 21.24 0.19
C HIS A 134 20.72 19.96 0.58
N LEU A 135 19.55 20.04 1.23
CA LEU A 135 18.75 18.87 1.57
C LEU A 135 18.21 18.13 0.33
N SER A 136 18.19 18.78 -0.83
CA SER A 136 17.80 18.12 -2.10
C SER A 136 18.69 16.93 -2.49
N ILE A 137 19.92 16.86 -1.94
CA ILE A 137 20.83 15.73 -2.17
C ILE A 137 20.25 14.40 -1.65
N PHE A 138 19.39 14.45 -0.64
CA PHE A 138 18.68 13.25 -0.17
C PHE A 138 17.72 12.71 -1.23
N GLY A 139 17.12 13.58 -2.05
CA GLY A 139 16.34 13.15 -3.20
C GLY A 139 17.18 12.40 -4.24
N ALA A 140 18.42 12.84 -4.48
CA ALA A 140 19.35 12.13 -5.37
C ALA A 140 19.71 10.73 -4.81
N ALA A 141 19.88 10.60 -3.48
CA ALA A 141 20.12 9.31 -2.85
C ALA A 141 18.92 8.36 -3.00
N ALA A 142 17.68 8.87 -2.90
CA ALA A 142 16.47 8.09 -3.17
C ALA A 142 16.42 7.60 -4.62
N GLN A 143 16.78 8.44 -5.59
CA GLN A 143 16.86 8.04 -7.01
C GLN A 143 17.86 6.90 -7.22
N LEU A 144 19.00 6.91 -6.52
CA LEU A 144 19.97 5.82 -6.59
C LEU A 144 19.33 4.49 -6.17
N GLY A 145 18.49 4.50 -5.12
CA GLY A 145 17.74 3.33 -4.66
C GLY A 145 16.79 2.81 -5.74
N ILE A 146 16.00 3.69 -6.36
CA ILE A 146 15.08 3.37 -7.45
C ILE A 146 15.80 2.68 -8.61
N PHE A 147 16.87 3.26 -9.11
CA PHE A 147 17.63 2.70 -10.23
C PHE A 147 18.32 1.38 -9.87
N THR A 148 18.80 1.24 -8.64
CA THR A 148 19.39 -0.03 -8.17
C THR A 148 18.36 -1.15 -8.18
N VAL A 149 17.17 -0.92 -7.64
CA VAL A 149 16.09 -1.92 -7.63
C VAL A 149 15.65 -2.25 -9.05
N LEU A 150 15.50 -1.24 -9.93
CA LEU A 150 15.13 -1.45 -11.32
C LEU A 150 16.15 -2.36 -12.03
N LEU A 151 17.44 -2.08 -11.90
CA LEU A 151 18.49 -2.89 -12.51
C LEU A 151 18.50 -4.32 -11.96
N CYS A 152 18.38 -4.47 -10.64
CA CYS A 152 18.30 -5.79 -10.02
C CYS A 152 17.06 -6.57 -10.49
N ALA A 153 15.91 -5.93 -10.62
CA ALA A 153 14.69 -6.57 -11.10
C ALA A 153 14.84 -7.08 -12.54
N VAL A 154 15.42 -6.28 -13.43
CA VAL A 154 15.73 -6.71 -14.81
C VAL A 154 16.72 -7.88 -14.81
N MET A 155 17.74 -7.86 -13.96
CA MET A 155 18.72 -8.97 -13.84
C MET A 155 18.08 -10.27 -13.33
N ILE A 156 17.03 -10.20 -12.53
CA ILE A 156 16.28 -11.36 -12.01
C ILE A 156 15.32 -11.90 -13.09
N GLY A 157 15.01 -11.13 -14.15
CA GLY A 157 14.19 -11.57 -15.26
C GLY A 157 12.81 -10.92 -15.37
N PHE A 158 12.54 -9.88 -14.60
CA PHE A 158 11.33 -9.06 -14.78
C PHE A 158 11.40 -8.27 -16.10
N THR A 159 10.25 -8.03 -16.71
CA THR A 159 10.17 -7.14 -17.86
C THR A 159 10.56 -5.70 -17.47
N PRO A 160 11.02 -4.87 -18.41
CA PRO A 160 11.36 -3.47 -18.10
C PRO A 160 10.22 -2.67 -17.48
N GLN A 161 8.98 -2.97 -17.85
CA GLN A 161 7.78 -2.35 -17.30
C GLN A 161 7.57 -2.76 -15.83
N GLU A 162 7.64 -4.05 -15.53
CA GLU A 162 7.54 -4.57 -14.17
C GLU A 162 8.70 -4.08 -13.30
N ALA A 163 9.92 -4.07 -13.86
CA ALA A 163 11.09 -3.55 -13.16
C ALA A 163 10.96 -2.06 -12.83
N GLY A 164 10.34 -1.27 -13.72
CA GLY A 164 10.03 0.14 -13.47
C GLY A 164 9.00 0.30 -12.33
N ALA A 165 7.97 -0.53 -12.31
CA ALA A 165 6.96 -0.54 -11.25
C ALA A 165 7.54 -1.00 -9.90
N LEU A 166 8.44 -1.97 -9.88
CA LEU A 166 9.16 -2.42 -8.68
C LEU A 166 10.17 -1.39 -8.19
N GLY A 167 10.91 -0.78 -9.13
CA GLY A 167 11.97 0.19 -8.80
C GLY A 167 11.45 1.39 -8.01
N ILE A 168 10.25 1.87 -8.35
CA ILE A 168 9.67 3.06 -7.71
C ILE A 168 9.41 2.88 -6.21
N ILE A 169 9.28 1.65 -5.72
CA ILE A 169 9.14 1.35 -4.28
C ILE A 169 10.34 1.90 -3.51
N GLY A 170 11.54 1.87 -4.11
CA GLY A 170 12.77 2.40 -3.51
C GLY A 170 12.74 3.90 -3.20
N GLY A 171 11.83 4.66 -3.82
CA GLY A 171 11.60 6.08 -3.54
C GLY A 171 10.83 6.35 -2.26
N ALA A 172 10.30 5.33 -1.60
CA ALA A 172 9.45 5.41 -0.41
C ALA A 172 8.25 6.36 -0.58
N ASP A 173 7.66 6.37 -1.78
CA ASP A 173 6.48 7.16 -2.15
C ASP A 173 5.38 6.22 -2.65
N GLY A 174 4.46 5.86 -1.75
CA GLY A 174 3.35 4.93 -2.02
C GLY A 174 2.44 5.39 -3.15
N PRO A 175 1.97 6.65 -3.16
CA PRO A 175 1.15 7.19 -4.25
C PRO A 175 1.80 7.08 -5.63
N THR A 176 3.08 7.41 -5.74
CA THR A 176 3.84 7.27 -6.99
C THR A 176 3.98 5.81 -7.40
N ALA A 177 4.21 4.91 -6.43
CA ALA A 177 4.29 3.47 -6.71
C ALA A 177 2.98 2.95 -7.30
N ILE A 178 1.83 3.33 -6.75
CA ILE A 178 0.51 2.95 -7.28
C ILE A 178 0.32 3.51 -8.69
N PHE A 179 0.57 4.81 -8.89
CA PHE A 179 0.41 5.45 -10.21
C PHE A 179 1.25 4.77 -11.29
N THR A 180 2.53 4.55 -10.98
CA THR A 180 3.48 3.94 -11.91
C THR A 180 3.06 2.50 -12.23
N THR A 181 2.64 1.74 -11.22
CA THR A 181 2.23 0.35 -11.40
C THR A 181 0.95 0.23 -12.24
N ILE A 182 -0.04 1.10 -12.02
CA ILE A 182 -1.26 1.14 -12.86
C ILE A 182 -0.90 1.35 -14.35
N LYS A 183 0.16 2.11 -14.63
CA LYS A 183 0.57 2.43 -16.00
C LYS A 183 1.49 1.38 -16.62
N LEU A 184 2.38 0.78 -15.84
CA LEU A 184 3.43 -0.10 -16.37
C LEU A 184 3.13 -1.59 -16.18
N ALA A 185 2.54 -1.98 -15.05
CA ALA A 185 2.31 -3.38 -14.69
C ALA A 185 1.04 -3.53 -13.81
N PRO A 186 -0.17 -3.32 -14.37
CA PRO A 186 -1.41 -3.33 -13.61
C PRO A 186 -1.65 -4.62 -12.81
N HIS A 187 -1.18 -5.75 -13.33
CA HIS A 187 -1.30 -7.07 -12.70
C HIS A 187 -0.47 -7.19 -11.39
N LEU A 188 0.56 -6.35 -11.21
CA LEU A 188 1.36 -6.29 -9.99
C LEU A 188 0.86 -5.26 -8.97
N LEU A 189 -0.27 -4.59 -9.25
CA LEU A 189 -0.75 -3.48 -8.42
C LEU A 189 -0.98 -3.88 -6.96
N GLY A 190 -1.61 -5.02 -6.71
CA GLY A 190 -1.85 -5.52 -5.36
C GLY A 190 -0.56 -5.77 -4.57
N PRO A 191 0.33 -6.65 -5.05
CA PRO A 191 1.61 -6.92 -4.41
C PRO A 191 2.48 -5.66 -4.20
N ILE A 192 2.57 -4.78 -5.22
CA ILE A 192 3.36 -3.55 -5.12
C ILE A 192 2.76 -2.56 -4.12
N ALA A 193 1.45 -2.40 -4.09
CA ALA A 193 0.80 -1.53 -3.13
C ALA A 193 1.08 -2.01 -1.69
N ILE A 194 0.91 -3.30 -1.41
CA ILE A 194 1.21 -3.87 -0.09
C ILE A 194 2.69 -3.67 0.27
N ALA A 195 3.61 -3.97 -0.64
CA ALA A 195 5.04 -3.82 -0.40
C ALA A 195 5.42 -2.35 -0.14
N ALA A 196 4.96 -1.41 -0.98
CA ALA A 196 5.27 0.00 -0.88
C ALA A 196 4.76 0.61 0.44
N TYR A 197 3.51 0.36 0.80
CA TYR A 197 2.94 0.89 2.04
C TYR A 197 3.50 0.22 3.29
N SER A 198 3.77 -1.09 3.25
CA SER A 198 4.44 -1.79 4.36
C SER A 198 5.86 -1.27 4.57
N TYR A 199 6.59 -1.01 3.48
CA TYR A 199 7.91 -0.40 3.53
C TYR A 199 7.86 1.00 4.16
N MET A 200 6.97 1.87 3.69
CA MET A 200 6.78 3.22 4.26
C MET A 200 6.47 3.17 5.75
N ALA A 201 5.61 2.26 6.17
CA ALA A 201 5.26 2.07 7.57
C ALA A 201 6.45 1.65 8.45
N LEU A 202 7.42 0.95 7.88
CA LEU A 202 8.64 0.50 8.58
C LEU A 202 9.76 1.55 8.58
N VAL A 203 9.68 2.61 7.78
CA VAL A 203 10.70 3.67 7.70
C VAL A 203 11.08 4.24 9.07
N PRO A 204 10.14 4.54 10.00
CA PRO A 204 10.48 5.01 11.34
C PRO A 204 11.34 4.05 12.17
N VAL A 205 11.32 2.76 11.84
CA VAL A 205 12.14 1.73 12.48
C VAL A 205 13.48 1.56 11.75
N ILE A 206 13.45 1.57 10.42
CA ILE A 206 14.62 1.33 9.57
C ILE A 206 15.63 2.47 9.70
N ILE A 207 15.18 3.74 9.62
CA ILE A 207 16.08 4.90 9.69
C ILE A 207 16.94 4.92 10.96
N PRO A 208 16.37 4.79 12.18
CA PRO A 208 17.20 4.76 13.39
C PRO A 208 18.19 3.60 13.44
N LEU A 209 17.84 2.43 12.88
CA LEU A 209 18.74 1.30 12.80
C LEU A 209 19.94 1.59 11.89
N VAL A 210 19.69 2.12 10.69
CA VAL A 210 20.73 2.49 9.73
C VAL A 210 21.62 3.60 10.29
N VAL A 211 21.03 4.62 10.92
CA VAL A 211 21.78 5.71 11.55
C VAL A 211 22.70 5.18 12.66
N LYS A 212 22.22 4.28 13.52
CA LYS A 212 23.05 3.67 14.57
C LYS A 212 24.18 2.80 14.01
N LEU A 213 23.98 2.20 12.84
CA LEU A 213 24.97 1.35 12.19
C LEU A 213 26.08 2.18 11.52
N LEU A 214 25.70 3.30 10.88
CA LEU A 214 26.62 4.10 10.05
C LEU A 214 27.27 5.28 10.81
N CYS A 215 26.57 5.87 11.78
CA CYS A 215 27.06 7.04 12.49
C CYS A 215 27.87 6.67 13.73
N SER A 216 28.94 7.42 13.97
CA SER A 216 29.73 7.31 15.19
C SER A 216 28.99 7.81 16.41
N LYS A 217 29.37 7.38 17.64
CA LYS A 217 28.77 7.88 18.89
C LYS A 217 28.84 9.41 19.03
N LYS A 218 29.87 10.04 18.49
CA LYS A 218 30.01 11.52 18.52
C LYS A 218 28.99 12.20 17.62
N GLU A 219 28.73 11.65 16.45
CA GLU A 219 27.72 12.18 15.51
C GLU A 219 26.29 12.00 16.05
N LEU A 220 26.02 10.87 16.71
CA LEU A 220 24.74 10.62 17.37
C LEU A 220 24.42 11.57 18.53
N MET A 221 25.45 12.22 19.13
CA MET A 221 25.30 13.16 20.22
C MET A 221 25.16 14.62 19.75
N ILE A 222 25.21 14.88 18.46
CA ILE A 222 25.01 16.24 17.89
C ILE A 222 23.55 16.65 18.14
N ASN A 223 23.37 17.71 18.91
CA ASN A 223 22.05 18.28 19.14
C ASN A 223 21.65 19.12 17.91
N MET A 224 20.70 18.62 17.14
CA MET A 224 20.13 19.37 16.02
C MET A 224 19.24 20.49 16.57
N LYS A 225 19.70 21.73 16.43
CA LYS A 225 18.86 22.89 16.72
C LYS A 225 17.84 23.05 15.61
N GLU A 226 16.59 23.33 15.99
CA GLU A 226 15.58 23.80 15.05
C GLU A 226 16.13 25.04 14.33
N GLN A 227 16.01 25.06 12.99
CA GLN A 227 16.38 26.26 12.24
C GLN A 227 15.43 27.39 12.65
N GLU A 228 16.00 28.48 13.18
CA GLU A 228 15.25 29.66 13.53
C GLU A 228 14.39 30.13 12.35
N LYS A 229 13.12 30.48 12.62
CA LYS A 229 12.23 31.02 11.61
C LYS A 229 12.89 32.27 10.99
N LEU A 230 13.10 32.23 9.70
CA LEU A 230 13.73 33.32 8.91
C LEU A 230 12.87 34.60 8.85
N TYR A 231 11.63 34.55 9.33
CA TYR A 231 10.73 35.68 9.39
C TYR A 231 10.29 35.90 10.85
N PRO A 232 10.62 37.05 11.48
CA PRO A 232 9.95 37.45 12.69
C PRO A 232 8.48 37.68 12.37
N SER A 233 7.61 37.15 13.24
CA SER A 233 6.16 37.33 13.20
C SER A 233 5.75 38.79 13.24
#